data_4ba842ce2b36f2f4a71bbb225ded2e21
#
_entry.id   4ba842ce2b36f2f4a71bbb225ded2e21
#
_cell.length_a   1.000
_cell.length_b   1.000
_cell.length_c   1.000
_cell.angle_alpha   90.00
_cell.angle_beta   90.00
_cell.angle_gamma   90.00
#
_symmetry.space_group_name_H-M   'P 1'
#
loop_
_entity.id
_entity.type
_entity.pdbx_description
1 polymer ?
#
loop_
_entity_poly.entity_id
_entity_poly.type
_entity_poly.pdbx_seq_one_letter_code
_entity_poly.pdbx_strand_id
1 'polypeptide(L)'
;MIHEVDEVLKALLGGGALAGSGIDVAFDAPTRDWAARRNAPTINAYLYDIREDVNRRQRGHIPVLDEREVVVKRRQPPRWFRLSYLVTAWTKQPQDEHRLLSAVLATLIPRELLPPSELPGALGGLGMAVPLSVAGIQTESRSLAEIWSALGGELKPSLDLVVTAPFPAYPEYDAGPPVTEGAAVRVRALDGIPAEAEERAHRPRQVAAARDARRAARRRGGAGRAT
;
A
#
# COMPACT_ATOMS: atom_id res chain seq x y z
N MET A 1 -1.97 7.01 -9.22
CA MET A 1 -1.99 6.35 -7.89
C MET A 1 -3.34 6.50 -7.19
N ILE A 2 -3.82 7.71 -6.78
CA ILE A 2 -5.15 7.83 -6.12
C ILE A 2 -6.27 7.37 -7.05
N HIS A 3 -6.29 7.83 -8.31
CA HIS A 3 -7.27 7.39 -9.30
C HIS A 3 -7.26 5.87 -9.54
N GLU A 4 -6.09 5.22 -9.42
CA GLU A 4 -5.99 3.75 -9.52
C GLU A 4 -6.65 3.06 -8.32
N VAL A 5 -6.58 3.67 -7.12
CA VAL A 5 -7.34 3.21 -5.95
C VAL A 5 -8.84 3.39 -6.19
N ASP A 6 -9.27 4.54 -6.76
CA ASP A 6 -10.67 4.78 -7.10
C ASP A 6 -11.19 3.75 -8.12
N GLU A 7 -10.38 3.37 -9.13
CA GLU A 7 -10.72 2.32 -10.10
C GLU A 7 -10.94 0.97 -9.42
N VAL A 8 -10.05 0.57 -8.50
CA VAL A 8 -10.22 -0.67 -7.72
C VAL A 8 -11.47 -0.62 -6.86
N LEU A 9 -11.67 0.49 -6.14
CA LEU A 9 -12.87 0.66 -5.31
C LEU A 9 -14.15 0.65 -6.15
N LYS A 10 -14.14 1.26 -7.33
CA LYS A 10 -15.27 1.22 -8.27
C LYS A 10 -15.61 -0.20 -8.68
N ALA A 11 -14.61 -1.00 -9.01
CA ALA A 11 -14.78 -2.40 -9.37
C ALA A 11 -15.30 -3.24 -8.19
N LEU A 12 -14.78 -3.01 -6.98
CA LEU A 12 -15.20 -3.72 -5.78
C LEU A 12 -16.64 -3.35 -5.36
N LEU A 13 -16.96 -2.05 -5.31
CA LEU A 13 -18.26 -1.55 -4.89
C LEU A 13 -19.36 -1.83 -5.92
N GLY A 14 -19.01 -1.89 -7.22
CA GLY A 14 -19.95 -2.27 -8.29
C GLY A 14 -20.03 -3.78 -8.53
N GLY A 15 -19.15 -4.54 -7.86
CA GLY A 15 -19.09 -6.00 -7.97
C GLY A 15 -19.72 -6.72 -6.77
N GLY A 16 -19.29 -7.95 -6.53
CA GLY A 16 -19.70 -8.75 -5.37
C GLY A 16 -21.21 -8.88 -5.24
N ALA A 17 -21.76 -8.53 -4.08
CA ALA A 17 -23.19 -8.59 -3.77
C ALA A 17 -24.04 -7.58 -4.59
N LEU A 18 -23.40 -6.61 -5.24
CA LEU A 18 -24.03 -5.57 -6.03
C LEU A 18 -23.89 -5.81 -7.54
N ALA A 19 -23.21 -6.87 -7.96
CA ALA A 19 -23.01 -7.21 -9.36
C ALA A 19 -24.37 -7.36 -10.09
N GLY A 20 -24.49 -6.65 -11.24
CA GLY A 20 -25.70 -6.71 -12.05
C GLY A 20 -26.93 -5.94 -11.50
N SER A 21 -26.79 -5.26 -10.35
CA SER A 21 -27.90 -4.50 -9.75
C SER A 21 -28.20 -3.16 -10.44
N GLY A 22 -27.33 -2.70 -11.37
CA GLY A 22 -27.47 -1.40 -12.04
C GLY A 22 -27.21 -0.20 -11.11
N ILE A 23 -26.57 -0.42 -9.96
CA ILE A 23 -26.22 0.64 -8.99
C ILE A 23 -24.99 1.39 -9.50
N ASP A 24 -25.09 2.72 -9.52
CA ASP A 24 -23.97 3.59 -9.88
C ASP A 24 -22.98 3.73 -8.71
N VAL A 25 -21.68 3.85 -9.03
CA VAL A 25 -20.61 4.11 -8.06
C VAL A 25 -19.99 5.45 -8.38
N ALA A 26 -20.11 6.40 -7.46
CA ALA A 26 -19.63 7.77 -7.58
C ALA A 26 -18.54 8.08 -6.54
N PHE A 27 -17.73 9.10 -6.83
CA PHE A 27 -16.64 9.59 -5.94
C PHE A 27 -16.74 11.09 -5.65
N ASP A 28 -17.87 11.68 -5.99
CA ASP A 28 -18.12 13.11 -5.82
C ASP A 28 -18.29 13.49 -4.34
N ALA A 29 -18.11 14.78 -4.03
CA ALA A 29 -18.51 15.33 -2.75
C ALA A 29 -20.05 15.27 -2.62
N PRO A 30 -20.60 14.57 -1.60
CA PRO A 30 -22.04 14.36 -1.48
C PRO A 30 -22.75 15.59 -0.89
N THR A 31 -22.69 16.69 -1.62
CA THR A 31 -23.39 17.94 -1.28
C THR A 31 -24.89 17.82 -1.53
N ARG A 32 -25.70 18.76 -0.97
CA ARG A 32 -27.16 18.81 -1.23
C ARG A 32 -27.47 18.91 -2.71
N ASP A 33 -26.75 19.74 -3.46
CA ASP A 33 -26.96 19.93 -4.89
C ASP A 33 -26.61 18.68 -5.68
N TRP A 34 -25.56 17.96 -5.27
CA TRP A 34 -25.20 16.68 -5.87
C TRP A 34 -26.30 15.64 -5.63
N ALA A 35 -26.76 15.53 -4.38
CA ALA A 35 -27.81 14.58 -4.01
C ALA A 35 -29.11 14.83 -4.73
N ALA A 36 -29.52 16.10 -4.88
CA ALA A 36 -30.75 16.48 -5.57
C ALA A 36 -30.79 16.09 -7.05
N ARG A 37 -29.62 15.93 -7.69
CA ARG A 37 -29.50 15.52 -9.11
C ARG A 37 -29.46 14.00 -9.31
N ARG A 38 -29.46 13.20 -8.24
CA ARG A 38 -29.42 11.74 -8.33
C ARG A 38 -30.81 11.15 -8.58
N ASN A 39 -30.97 10.45 -9.69
CA ASN A 39 -32.23 9.80 -10.07
C ASN A 39 -32.16 8.27 -9.98
N ALA A 40 -30.98 7.70 -9.82
CA ALA A 40 -30.72 6.27 -9.70
C ALA A 40 -30.08 5.93 -8.35
N PRO A 41 -30.29 4.71 -7.83
CA PRO A 41 -29.59 4.23 -6.65
C PRO A 41 -28.08 4.33 -6.86
N THR A 42 -27.38 4.96 -5.92
CA THR A 42 -25.95 5.26 -6.04
C THR A 42 -25.23 4.93 -4.74
N ILE A 43 -24.07 4.29 -4.84
CA ILE A 43 -23.08 4.23 -3.77
C ILE A 43 -22.04 5.30 -4.06
N ASN A 44 -21.78 6.16 -3.07
CA ASN A 44 -20.79 7.21 -3.22
C ASN A 44 -19.64 6.99 -2.23
N ALA A 45 -18.40 6.97 -2.73
CA ALA A 45 -17.17 6.81 -1.95
C ALA A 45 -16.35 8.12 -2.02
N TYR A 46 -16.71 9.10 -1.19
CA TYR A 46 -16.07 10.41 -1.16
C TYR A 46 -14.73 10.36 -0.42
N LEU A 47 -13.62 10.65 -1.11
CA LEU A 47 -12.30 10.80 -0.48
C LEU A 47 -12.25 12.11 0.30
N TYR A 48 -12.29 12.02 1.63
CA TYR A 48 -12.35 13.22 2.49
C TYR A 48 -11.04 13.52 3.23
N ASP A 49 -10.11 12.54 3.32
CA ASP A 49 -8.84 12.74 4.02
C ASP A 49 -7.72 11.91 3.40
N ILE A 50 -6.51 12.50 3.38
CA ILE A 50 -5.28 11.86 2.90
C ILE A 50 -4.20 12.13 3.93
N ARG A 51 -3.62 11.08 4.53
CA ARG A 51 -2.54 11.21 5.52
C ARG A 51 -1.44 10.19 5.28
N GLU A 52 -0.21 10.59 5.52
CA GLU A 52 0.90 9.65 5.53
C GLU A 52 0.81 8.70 6.73
N ASP A 53 0.97 7.41 6.49
CA ASP A 53 1.18 6.41 7.53
C ASP A 53 2.67 6.40 7.93
N VAL A 54 3.00 7.26 8.89
CA VAL A 54 4.38 7.42 9.39
C VAL A 54 4.95 6.15 10.04
N ASN A 55 4.06 5.26 10.53
CA ASN A 55 4.49 3.99 11.14
C ASN A 55 5.05 3.01 10.09
N ARG A 56 4.63 3.16 8.83
CA ARG A 56 5.13 2.38 7.70
C ARG A 56 6.29 3.04 6.97
N ARG A 57 6.75 4.19 7.43
CA ARG A 57 7.87 4.90 6.80
C ARG A 57 9.16 4.12 6.98
N GLN A 58 9.68 3.60 5.89
CA GLN A 58 10.98 2.95 5.84
C GLN A 58 12.10 3.98 5.59
N ARG A 59 13.25 3.76 6.20
CA ARG A 59 14.47 4.55 5.98
C ARG A 59 15.46 3.74 5.14
N GLY A 60 16.36 4.46 4.45
CA GLY A 60 17.39 3.83 3.63
C GLY A 60 17.02 3.81 2.14
N HIS A 61 17.66 2.95 1.40
CA HIS A 61 17.50 2.83 -0.05
C HIS A 61 17.29 1.37 -0.45
N ILE A 62 16.41 1.15 -1.39
CA ILE A 62 16.20 -0.16 -2.01
C ILE A 62 17.16 -0.26 -3.21
N PRO A 63 18.01 -1.30 -3.29
CA PRO A 63 18.85 -1.50 -4.44
C PRO A 63 18.04 -1.90 -5.67
N VAL A 64 18.35 -1.33 -6.82
CA VAL A 64 17.86 -1.73 -8.12
C VAL A 64 18.99 -2.52 -8.78
N LEU A 65 18.72 -3.79 -9.08
CA LEU A 65 19.69 -4.70 -9.65
C LEU A 65 19.53 -4.74 -11.17
N ASP A 66 20.64 -4.97 -11.87
CA ASP A 66 20.65 -5.33 -13.30
C ASP A 66 20.43 -6.85 -13.50
N GLU A 67 20.46 -7.30 -14.76
CA GLU A 67 20.35 -8.72 -15.13
C GLU A 67 21.45 -9.60 -14.54
N ARG A 68 22.57 -9.00 -14.11
CA ARG A 68 23.73 -9.67 -13.50
C ARG A 68 23.72 -9.63 -11.99
N GLU A 69 22.57 -9.21 -11.38
CA GLU A 69 22.43 -9.03 -9.93
C GLU A 69 23.38 -7.97 -9.33
N VAL A 70 23.86 -7.02 -10.15
CA VAL A 70 24.69 -5.89 -9.69
C VAL A 70 23.80 -4.70 -9.38
N VAL A 71 24.07 -4.02 -8.26
CA VAL A 71 23.34 -2.80 -7.89
C VAL A 71 23.75 -1.67 -8.83
N VAL A 72 22.84 -1.27 -9.72
CA VAL A 72 23.07 -0.18 -10.68
C VAL A 72 22.46 1.14 -10.23
N LYS A 73 21.35 1.07 -9.46
CA LYS A 73 20.69 2.24 -8.91
C LYS A 73 20.20 1.98 -7.49
N ARG A 74 19.86 3.05 -6.80
CA ARG A 74 19.20 3.02 -5.49
C ARG A 74 17.98 3.92 -5.55
N ARG A 75 16.85 3.44 -5.03
CA ARG A 75 15.62 4.22 -4.90
C ARG A 75 15.20 4.30 -3.45
N GLN A 76 14.48 5.34 -3.10
CA GLN A 76 13.86 5.43 -1.79
C GLN A 76 12.71 4.42 -1.69
N PRO A 77 12.45 3.86 -0.50
CA PRO A 77 11.24 3.07 -0.27
C PRO A 77 9.98 3.90 -0.55
N PRO A 78 8.89 3.27 -1.04
CA PRO A 78 7.63 3.98 -1.21
C PRO A 78 7.12 4.49 0.14
N ARG A 79 6.45 5.63 0.11
CA ARG A 79 5.74 6.17 1.27
C ARG A 79 4.32 5.68 1.26
N TRP A 80 3.77 5.38 2.41
CA TRP A 80 2.43 4.86 2.55
C TRP A 80 1.47 5.96 2.96
N PHE A 81 0.33 6.03 2.29
CA PHE A 81 -0.71 7.01 2.60
C PHE A 81 -2.02 6.31 2.90
N ARG A 82 -2.68 6.76 3.95
CA ARG A 82 -4.04 6.39 4.30
C ARG A 82 -4.98 7.31 3.53
N LEU A 83 -5.80 6.71 2.69
CA LEU A 83 -6.86 7.36 1.93
C LEU A 83 -8.18 7.02 2.60
N SER A 84 -8.84 8.02 3.18
CA SER A 84 -10.08 7.82 3.93
C SER A 84 -11.28 8.23 3.09
N TYR A 85 -12.16 7.27 2.85
CA TYR A 85 -13.37 7.45 2.05
C TYR A 85 -14.60 7.37 2.94
N LEU A 86 -15.51 8.32 2.78
CA LEU A 86 -16.85 8.28 3.34
C LEU A 86 -17.76 7.56 2.34
N VAL A 87 -18.14 6.32 2.65
CA VAL A 87 -19.01 5.51 1.79
C VAL A 87 -20.45 5.67 2.23
N THR A 88 -21.30 6.13 1.32
CA THR A 88 -22.71 6.44 1.56
C THR A 88 -23.58 5.84 0.48
N ALA A 89 -24.81 5.50 0.81
CA ALA A 89 -25.83 5.02 -0.12
C ALA A 89 -26.91 6.08 -0.32
N TRP A 90 -27.37 6.21 -1.56
CA TRP A 90 -28.33 7.22 -1.98
C TRP A 90 -29.48 6.56 -2.75
N THR A 91 -30.66 6.55 -2.14
CA THR A 91 -31.90 6.01 -2.73
C THR A 91 -33.08 6.89 -2.33
N LYS A 92 -34.28 6.54 -2.77
CA LYS A 92 -35.51 7.23 -2.40
C LYS A 92 -36.05 6.79 -1.03
N GLN A 93 -35.59 5.63 -0.51
CA GLN A 93 -36.08 5.04 0.75
C GLN A 93 -34.92 4.67 1.67
N PRO A 94 -34.98 5.06 2.95
CA PRO A 94 -33.91 4.73 3.89
C PRO A 94 -33.61 3.23 4.05
N GLN A 95 -34.63 2.38 3.95
CA GLN A 95 -34.45 0.93 4.06
C GLN A 95 -33.60 0.38 2.90
N ASP A 96 -33.72 0.96 1.71
CA ASP A 96 -32.92 0.54 0.56
C ASP A 96 -31.46 1.02 0.72
N GLU A 97 -31.25 2.21 1.31
CA GLU A 97 -29.91 2.67 1.67
C GLU A 97 -29.22 1.70 2.65
N HIS A 98 -29.94 1.24 3.68
CA HIS A 98 -29.43 0.28 4.65
C HIS A 98 -29.12 -1.08 3.99
N ARG A 99 -29.92 -1.54 3.03
CA ARG A 99 -29.64 -2.76 2.26
C ARG A 99 -28.37 -2.61 1.42
N LEU A 100 -28.19 -1.45 0.76
CA LEU A 100 -26.99 -1.17 -0.03
C LEU A 100 -25.74 -1.12 0.86
N LEU A 101 -25.77 -0.42 2.00
CA LEU A 101 -24.66 -0.40 2.93
C LEU A 101 -24.33 -1.79 3.48
N SER A 102 -25.34 -2.62 3.75
CA SER A 102 -25.14 -4.01 4.16
C SER A 102 -24.46 -4.84 3.06
N ALA A 103 -24.83 -4.64 1.79
CA ALA A 103 -24.20 -5.31 0.66
C ALA A 103 -22.74 -4.85 0.46
N VAL A 104 -22.47 -3.55 0.65
CA VAL A 104 -21.11 -3.00 0.67
C VAL A 104 -20.27 -3.65 1.76
N LEU A 105 -20.78 -3.73 2.99
CA LEU A 105 -20.09 -4.40 4.09
C LEU A 105 -19.79 -5.86 3.77
N ALA A 106 -20.78 -6.61 3.26
CA ALA A 106 -20.59 -8.00 2.87
C ALA A 106 -19.52 -8.18 1.79
N THR A 107 -19.36 -7.19 0.91
CA THR A 107 -18.33 -7.20 -0.14
C THR A 107 -16.95 -6.86 0.40
N LEU A 108 -16.85 -5.90 1.34
CA LEU A 108 -15.57 -5.36 1.80
C LEU A 108 -14.98 -6.11 3.01
N ILE A 109 -15.80 -6.66 3.91
CA ILE A 109 -15.31 -7.37 5.12
C ILE A 109 -14.29 -8.47 4.79
N PRO A 110 -14.50 -9.34 3.77
CA PRO A 110 -13.53 -10.37 3.43
C PRO A 110 -12.29 -9.84 2.69
N ARG A 111 -12.20 -8.55 2.40
CA ARG A 111 -11.17 -7.91 1.59
C ARG A 111 -10.23 -7.03 2.42
N GLU A 112 -9.60 -7.60 3.45
CA GLU A 112 -8.66 -6.84 4.29
C GLU A 112 -7.38 -6.45 3.56
N LEU A 113 -7.04 -7.15 2.48
CA LEU A 113 -5.82 -6.97 1.71
C LEU A 113 -6.08 -7.17 0.22
N LEU A 114 -5.73 -6.17 -0.58
CA LEU A 114 -5.79 -6.23 -2.04
C LEU A 114 -4.43 -6.72 -2.56
N PRO A 115 -4.36 -7.89 -3.22
CA PRO A 115 -3.11 -8.40 -3.77
C PRO A 115 -2.65 -7.57 -4.98
N PRO A 116 -1.35 -7.53 -5.28
CA PRO A 116 -0.82 -6.76 -6.42
C PRO A 116 -1.47 -7.12 -7.77
N SER A 117 -1.94 -8.35 -7.94
CA SER A 117 -2.61 -8.83 -9.16
C SER A 117 -3.97 -8.19 -9.41
N GLU A 118 -4.60 -7.62 -8.39
CA GLU A 118 -5.89 -6.91 -8.48
C GLU A 118 -5.70 -5.38 -8.61
N LEU A 119 -4.45 -4.89 -8.55
CA LEU A 119 -4.13 -3.47 -8.57
C LEU A 119 -3.73 -3.03 -9.99
N PRO A 120 -4.33 -1.96 -10.54
CA PRO A 120 -3.99 -1.46 -11.86
C PRO A 120 -2.69 -0.64 -11.88
N GLY A 121 -2.18 -0.43 -13.08
CA GLY A 121 -1.19 0.57 -13.41
C GLY A 121 0.08 0.56 -12.56
N ALA A 122 0.49 1.73 -12.14
CA ALA A 122 1.69 1.92 -11.35
C ALA A 122 1.57 1.34 -9.93
N LEU A 123 0.36 1.31 -9.37
CA LEU A 123 0.08 0.74 -8.04
C LEU A 123 0.37 -0.77 -8.03
N GLY A 124 -0.11 -1.51 -9.03
CA GLY A 124 0.20 -2.94 -9.22
C GLY A 124 1.66 -3.18 -9.53
N GLY A 125 2.29 -2.30 -10.32
CA GLY A 125 3.72 -2.37 -10.66
C GLY A 125 4.68 -2.26 -9.47
N LEU A 126 4.23 -1.75 -8.33
CA LEU A 126 5.03 -1.77 -7.09
C LEU A 126 5.15 -3.17 -6.47
N GLY A 127 4.31 -4.14 -6.86
CA GLY A 127 4.33 -5.50 -6.34
C GLY A 127 3.96 -5.62 -4.87
N MET A 128 3.28 -4.62 -4.32
CA MET A 128 2.91 -4.55 -2.91
C MET A 128 1.40 -4.73 -2.73
N ALA A 129 0.99 -5.50 -1.72
CA ALA A 129 -0.40 -5.61 -1.36
C ALA A 129 -0.87 -4.35 -0.61
N VAL A 130 -2.11 -3.94 -0.86
CA VAL A 130 -2.72 -2.72 -0.32
C VAL A 130 -3.74 -3.09 0.76
N PRO A 131 -3.49 -2.74 2.03
CA PRO A 131 -4.45 -2.94 3.10
C PRO A 131 -5.70 -2.08 2.94
N LEU A 132 -6.84 -2.70 3.24
CA LEU A 132 -8.15 -2.08 3.24
C LEU A 132 -8.81 -2.36 4.59
N SER A 133 -9.44 -1.35 5.19
CA SER A 133 -10.20 -1.47 6.43
C SER A 133 -11.53 -0.75 6.29
N VAL A 134 -12.63 -1.43 6.62
CA VAL A 134 -13.97 -0.86 6.58
C VAL A 134 -14.55 -0.80 7.98
N ALA A 135 -15.17 0.32 8.33
CA ALA A 135 -15.83 0.58 9.62
C ALA A 135 -14.93 0.30 10.84
N GLY A 136 -13.61 0.41 10.66
CA GLY A 136 -12.64 0.24 11.74
C GLY A 136 -12.64 1.40 12.73
N ILE A 137 -12.15 1.15 13.95
CA ILE A 137 -11.98 2.21 14.95
C ILE A 137 -10.83 3.11 14.48
N GLN A 138 -11.12 4.38 14.21
CA GLN A 138 -10.12 5.38 13.89
C GLN A 138 -9.79 6.21 15.11
N THR A 139 -8.53 6.18 15.51
CA THR A 139 -8.01 6.92 16.67
C THR A 139 -7.90 8.44 16.41
N GLU A 140 -7.89 8.86 15.15
CA GLU A 140 -7.64 10.25 14.72
C GLU A 140 -8.58 10.71 13.61
N SER A 141 -9.81 10.22 13.57
CA SER A 141 -10.77 10.65 12.54
C SER A 141 -11.39 12.01 12.88
N ARG A 142 -11.66 12.80 11.84
CA ARG A 142 -12.55 13.95 11.98
C ARG A 142 -13.94 13.47 12.41
N SER A 143 -14.62 14.27 13.21
CA SER A 143 -15.99 13.97 13.58
C SER A 143 -16.86 13.85 12.32
N LEU A 144 -17.64 12.79 12.20
CA LEU A 144 -18.60 12.63 11.09
C LEU A 144 -19.53 13.85 11.00
N ALA A 145 -19.91 14.43 12.15
CA ALA A 145 -20.73 15.63 12.18
C ALA A 145 -20.04 16.83 11.53
N GLU A 146 -18.73 16.99 11.71
CA GLU A 146 -17.95 18.06 11.05
C GLU A 146 -17.88 17.87 9.55
N ILE A 147 -17.67 16.62 9.08
CA ILE A 147 -17.63 16.30 7.66
C ILE A 147 -18.99 16.62 7.01
N TRP A 148 -20.09 16.16 7.60
CA TRP A 148 -21.42 16.40 7.07
C TRP A 148 -21.81 17.87 7.12
N SER A 149 -21.41 18.59 8.17
CA SER A 149 -21.61 20.04 8.27
C SER A 149 -20.85 20.78 7.16
N ALA A 150 -19.59 20.41 6.90
CA ALA A 150 -18.78 21.02 5.84
C ALA A 150 -19.35 20.74 4.43
N LEU A 151 -20.00 19.60 4.23
CA LEU A 151 -20.67 19.23 2.97
C LEU A 151 -22.05 19.94 2.82
N GLY A 152 -22.52 20.64 3.85
CA GLY A 152 -23.85 21.26 3.86
C GLY A 152 -25.00 20.25 3.85
N GLY A 153 -24.73 18.99 4.20
CA GLY A 153 -25.66 17.88 4.23
C GLY A 153 -26.21 17.59 5.64
N GLU A 154 -27.20 16.71 5.69
CA GLU A 154 -27.67 16.11 6.92
C GLU A 154 -26.89 14.81 7.19
N LEU A 155 -26.66 14.50 8.47
CA LEU A 155 -25.98 13.27 8.87
C LEU A 155 -26.74 12.05 8.35
N LYS A 156 -26.09 11.23 7.54
CA LYS A 156 -26.62 9.96 7.04
C LYS A 156 -25.77 8.79 7.53
N PRO A 157 -26.35 7.58 7.59
CA PRO A 157 -25.57 6.37 7.79
C PRO A 157 -24.45 6.29 6.74
N SER A 158 -23.23 6.10 7.21
CA SER A 158 -22.03 6.05 6.37
C SER A 158 -21.03 5.05 6.91
N LEU A 159 -20.22 4.48 6.02
CA LEU A 159 -19.12 3.61 6.37
C LEU A 159 -17.82 4.36 6.13
N ASP A 160 -16.91 4.27 7.08
CA ASP A 160 -15.57 4.75 6.89
C ASP A 160 -14.73 3.65 6.26
N LEU A 161 -14.16 3.91 5.09
CA LEU A 161 -13.32 3.00 4.34
C LEU A 161 -11.93 3.60 4.23
N VAL A 162 -10.93 2.89 4.74
CA VAL A 162 -9.54 3.33 4.68
C VAL A 162 -8.74 2.39 3.80
N VAL A 163 -8.10 2.95 2.78
CA VAL A 163 -7.15 2.25 1.90
C VAL A 163 -5.75 2.78 2.20
N THR A 164 -4.82 1.89 2.57
CA THR A 164 -3.45 2.28 2.84
C THR A 164 -2.58 1.92 1.63
N ALA A 165 -2.33 2.89 0.76
CA ALA A 165 -1.66 2.69 -0.51
C ALA A 165 -0.19 3.17 -0.50
N PRO A 166 0.73 2.42 -1.16
CA PRO A 166 2.12 2.85 -1.33
C PRO A 166 2.23 3.84 -2.49
N PHE A 167 2.98 4.92 -2.28
CA PHE A 167 3.32 5.90 -3.30
C PHE A 167 4.82 5.87 -3.53
N PRO A 168 5.30 5.71 -4.77
CA PRO A 168 6.72 5.70 -5.06
C PRO A 168 7.32 7.06 -4.70
N ALA A 169 8.43 7.03 -3.99
CA ALA A 169 9.22 8.23 -3.72
C ALA A 169 10.32 8.32 -4.79
N TYR A 170 10.27 9.34 -5.61
CA TYR A 170 11.32 9.66 -6.57
C TYR A 170 12.29 10.70 -5.96
N PRO A 171 13.58 10.69 -6.32
CA PRO A 171 14.24 10.12 -7.49
C PRO A 171 14.99 8.80 -7.24
N GLU A 172 15.38 8.12 -8.33
CA GLU A 172 16.39 7.08 -8.32
C GLU A 172 17.79 7.72 -8.40
N TYR A 173 18.73 7.16 -7.69
CA TYR A 173 20.13 7.58 -7.68
C TYR A 173 21.00 6.47 -8.25
N ASP A 174 22.00 6.84 -9.06
CA ASP A 174 22.99 5.88 -9.54
C ASP A 174 23.77 5.30 -8.37
N ALA A 175 23.98 4.00 -8.38
CA ALA A 175 24.89 3.36 -7.44
C ALA A 175 26.31 3.76 -7.80
N GLY A 176 27.16 4.03 -6.79
CA GLY A 176 28.59 4.17 -7.01
C GLY A 176 29.19 2.89 -7.59
N PRO A 177 30.41 2.95 -8.09
CA PRO A 177 31.10 1.76 -8.63
C PRO A 177 31.13 0.65 -7.59
N PRO A 178 30.99 -0.63 -8.01
CA PRO A 178 31.06 -1.75 -7.09
C PRO A 178 32.43 -1.79 -6.39
N VAL A 179 32.43 -2.04 -5.08
CA VAL A 179 33.66 -2.24 -4.33
C VAL A 179 34.20 -3.63 -4.73
N THR A 180 35.17 -3.65 -5.64
CA THR A 180 35.82 -4.87 -6.10
C THR A 180 36.99 -5.31 -5.23
N GLU A 181 37.55 -4.32 -4.51
CA GLU A 181 38.63 -4.55 -3.53
C GLU A 181 38.12 -4.21 -2.12
N GLY A 182 38.62 -4.88 -1.12
CA GLY A 182 38.17 -4.68 0.27
C GLY A 182 38.36 -3.24 0.74
N ALA A 183 37.45 -2.74 1.57
CA ALA A 183 37.58 -1.43 2.19
C ALA A 183 38.50 -1.48 3.40
N ALA A 184 39.56 -0.66 3.42
CA ALA A 184 40.41 -0.45 4.61
C ALA A 184 39.81 0.67 5.45
N VAL A 185 39.35 0.34 6.66
CA VAL A 185 38.86 1.33 7.61
C VAL A 185 39.97 1.62 8.62
N ARG A 186 40.50 2.84 8.63
CA ARG A 186 41.42 3.31 9.65
C ARG A 186 40.62 4.06 10.75
N VAL A 187 40.52 3.47 11.92
CA VAL A 187 39.96 4.15 13.08
C VAL A 187 41.10 4.83 13.83
N ARG A 188 41.12 6.17 13.89
CA ARG A 188 42.02 6.89 14.78
C ARG A 188 41.30 7.14 16.10
N ALA A 189 41.93 6.73 17.19
CA ALA A 189 41.46 7.15 18.53
C ALA A 189 41.61 8.66 18.69
N LEU A 190 40.59 9.32 19.19
CA LEU A 190 40.58 10.78 19.41
C LEU A 190 41.49 11.24 20.57
N ASP A 191 41.99 10.31 21.41
CA ASP A 191 42.65 10.62 22.67
C ASP A 191 44.19 10.49 22.63
N GLY A 192 44.83 10.61 21.47
CA GLY A 192 46.28 10.74 21.34
C GLY A 192 47.14 9.56 21.86
N ILE A 193 46.55 8.43 22.24
CA ILE A 193 47.26 7.19 22.59
C ILE A 193 47.43 6.41 21.27
N PRO A 194 48.69 6.08 20.86
CA PRO A 194 48.91 5.26 19.71
C PRO A 194 48.41 3.85 20.01
N ALA A 195 47.21 3.52 19.53
CA ALA A 195 46.78 2.14 19.46
C ALA A 195 47.61 1.45 18.40
N GLU A 196 48.35 0.42 18.76
CA GLU A 196 48.95 -0.48 17.79
C GLU A 196 47.86 -0.97 16.85
N ALA A 197 48.00 -0.61 15.58
CA ALA A 197 47.00 -0.89 14.57
C ALA A 197 47.04 -2.39 14.25
N GLU A 198 46.18 -3.17 14.89
CA GLU A 198 45.80 -4.48 14.32
C GLU A 198 45.05 -4.25 13.00
N GLU A 199 45.78 -4.43 11.94
CA GLU A 199 45.24 -4.41 10.58
C GLU A 199 44.36 -5.65 10.39
N ARG A 200 43.10 -5.56 10.84
CA ARG A 200 42.10 -6.57 10.53
C ARG A 200 41.62 -6.32 9.10
N ALA A 201 42.30 -6.94 8.14
CA ALA A 201 41.78 -7.08 6.79
C ALA A 201 40.45 -7.85 6.87
N HIS A 202 39.33 -7.14 6.78
CA HIS A 202 38.03 -7.76 6.66
C HIS A 202 37.89 -8.27 5.22
N ARG A 203 38.22 -9.56 4.99
CA ARG A 203 37.92 -10.23 3.72
C ARG A 203 36.41 -10.15 3.49
N PRO A 204 35.94 -9.67 2.34
CA PRO A 204 34.52 -9.71 2.02
C PRO A 204 34.06 -11.16 2.12
N ARG A 205 33.08 -11.42 2.96
CA ARG A 205 32.41 -12.72 3.01
C ARG A 205 31.87 -12.99 1.64
N GLN A 206 32.39 -14.00 0.96
CA GLN A 206 31.87 -14.47 -0.31
C GLN A 206 30.46 -15.03 -0.06
N VAL A 207 29.45 -14.20 -0.27
CA VAL A 207 28.03 -14.58 -0.20
C VAL A 207 27.70 -15.63 -1.26
N ALA A 208 28.52 -15.76 -2.31
CA ALA A 208 28.41 -16.76 -3.37
C ALA A 208 28.59 -18.21 -2.86
N ALA A 209 29.52 -18.47 -1.95
CA ALA A 209 29.82 -19.85 -1.50
C ALA A 209 28.67 -20.46 -0.66
N ALA A 210 27.89 -19.66 0.05
CA ALA A 210 26.77 -20.16 0.86
C ALA A 210 25.53 -20.51 0.00
N ARG A 211 25.36 -19.90 -1.18
CA ARG A 211 24.28 -20.22 -2.12
C ARG A 211 24.54 -21.51 -2.88
N ASP A 212 25.78 -21.76 -3.29
CA ASP A 212 26.15 -23.01 -4.00
C ASP A 212 26.06 -24.23 -3.07
N ALA A 213 26.40 -24.09 -1.80
CA ALA A 213 26.27 -25.16 -0.82
C ALA A 213 24.76 -25.53 -0.58
N ARG A 214 23.86 -24.54 -0.55
CA ARG A 214 22.41 -24.78 -0.42
C ARG A 214 21.79 -25.38 -1.69
N ARG A 215 22.29 -25.02 -2.86
CA ARG A 215 21.84 -25.58 -4.14
C ARG A 215 22.32 -27.04 -4.33
N ALA A 216 23.53 -27.35 -3.89
CA ALA A 216 24.08 -28.71 -3.88
C ALA A 216 23.37 -29.62 -2.88
N ALA A 217 22.99 -29.11 -1.69
CA ALA A 217 22.23 -29.86 -0.70
C ALA A 217 20.79 -30.18 -1.17
N ARG A 218 20.14 -29.28 -1.89
CA ARG A 218 18.80 -29.53 -2.48
C ARG A 218 18.84 -30.56 -3.62
N ARG A 219 19.91 -30.65 -4.37
CA ARG A 219 20.07 -31.68 -5.46
C ARG A 219 20.31 -33.09 -4.92
N ARG A 220 20.94 -33.21 -3.74
CA ARG A 220 21.19 -34.53 -3.10
C ARG A 220 19.96 -35.07 -2.32
N GLY A 221 19.04 -34.22 -1.88
CA GLY A 221 17.81 -34.63 -1.17
C GLY A 221 16.66 -35.08 -2.07
N GLY A 222 16.74 -34.88 -3.40
CA GLY A 222 15.68 -35.22 -4.34
C GLY A 222 15.81 -36.61 -5.02
N ALA A 223 16.90 -37.34 -4.79
CA ALA A 223 17.15 -38.60 -5.46
C ALA A 223 16.84 -39.89 -4.65
N GLY A 224 16.10 -39.77 -3.56
CA GLY A 224 15.82 -40.86 -2.63
C GLY A 224 14.35 -41.11 -2.32
N ARG A 225 13.45 -41.08 -3.36
CA ARG A 225 12.09 -41.66 -3.21
C ARG A 225 11.57 -42.12 -4.56
N ALA A 226 12.01 -43.27 -4.97
CA ALA A 226 11.35 -44.12 -5.96
C ALA A 226 11.83 -45.56 -5.74
N THR A 227 11.16 -46.29 -4.91
CA THR A 227 10.85 -47.72 -4.92
C THR A 227 9.64 -47.92 -4.08
#